data_13038811d8bb6975a09ef5f24f8cb202
#
_entry.id   13038811d8bb6975a09ef5f24f8cb202
#
_cell.length_a   1.000
_cell.length_b   1.000
_cell.length_c   1.000
_cell.angle_alpha   90.00
_cell.angle_beta   90.00
_cell.angle_gamma   90.00
#
_symmetry.space_group_name_H-M   'P 1'
#
loop_
_entity.id
_entity.type
_entity.pdbx_description
1 polymer ?
#
loop_
_entity_poly.entity_id
_entity_poly.type
_entity_poly.pdbx_seq_one_letter_code
_entity_poly.pdbx_strand_id
1 'polypeptide(L)'
;MTNEPATVAALLETAKTLAQEVGEFIIDGRRTAHVTATKSSGVDIVTQMDLAAERLLRERIMQLRPGDGVLGEEGEDVHGESGITWVLDPIDGTVNYLYGLQSFGVSVAAVAGPARTREWDALAGAVYDGAGRLWSAGAGQGAWLDGQRIERRDAPPLAQTLLGTGFQYVAERRALQGAIVSQMLPQVRDIRRLGAAAVDLCLVAAGHLDAYYEHGLNAWDIAAGTLIAQEAGVRVAGIDGGAPDEHLTIAAHPAVWSELRDALVSAGADHPFDAL
;
A
#
# COMPACT_ATOMS: atom_id res chain seq x y z
N MET A 1 11.30 -29.71 15.77
CA MET A 1 10.16 -29.52 14.87
C MET A 1 10.76 -29.09 13.54
N THR A 2 10.61 -29.91 12.51
CA THR A 2 11.10 -29.60 11.15
C THR A 2 10.29 -28.40 10.63
N ASN A 3 10.94 -27.26 10.44
CA ASN A 3 10.35 -26.12 9.76
C ASN A 3 10.12 -26.54 8.29
N GLU A 4 8.91 -26.95 7.94
CA GLU A 4 8.52 -27.01 6.53
C GLU A 4 8.51 -25.58 5.99
N PRO A 5 9.05 -25.35 4.77
CA PRO A 5 9.00 -24.04 4.17
C PRO A 5 7.53 -23.58 4.07
N ALA A 6 7.25 -22.36 4.51
CA ALA A 6 5.89 -21.80 4.47
C ALA A 6 5.41 -21.73 3.02
N THR A 7 4.28 -22.37 2.75
CA THR A 7 3.65 -22.28 1.43
C THR A 7 2.99 -20.89 1.26
N VAL A 8 2.95 -20.37 0.04
CA VAL A 8 2.25 -19.11 -0.29
C VAL A 8 0.81 -19.13 0.24
N ALA A 9 0.12 -20.28 0.12
CA ALA A 9 -1.26 -20.40 0.63
C ALA A 9 -1.34 -20.23 2.17
N ALA A 10 -0.40 -20.80 2.93
CA ALA A 10 -0.38 -20.63 4.39
C ALA A 10 -0.06 -19.20 4.81
N LEU A 11 0.87 -18.53 4.10
CA LEU A 11 1.18 -17.12 4.33
C LEU A 11 -0.02 -16.23 4.01
N LEU A 12 -0.74 -16.51 2.91
CA LEU A 12 -1.93 -15.79 2.51
C LEU A 12 -3.05 -15.89 3.56
N GLU A 13 -3.33 -17.08 4.07
CA GLU A 13 -4.35 -17.24 5.13
C GLU A 13 -3.93 -16.53 6.42
N THR A 14 -2.64 -16.51 6.76
CA THR A 14 -2.13 -15.73 7.88
C THR A 14 -2.31 -14.23 7.64
N ALA A 15 -1.93 -13.70 6.46
CA ALA A 15 -2.09 -12.30 6.11
C ALA A 15 -3.56 -11.85 6.19
N LYS A 16 -4.48 -12.64 5.64
CA LYS A 16 -5.93 -12.38 5.69
C LYS A 16 -6.46 -12.32 7.12
N THR A 17 -6.07 -13.30 7.94
CA THR A 17 -6.49 -13.37 9.36
C THR A 17 -6.01 -12.14 10.12
N LEU A 18 -4.73 -11.77 9.96
CA LEU A 18 -4.14 -10.62 10.63
C LEU A 18 -4.78 -9.30 10.18
N ALA A 19 -4.93 -9.10 8.86
CA ALA A 19 -5.51 -7.87 8.32
C ALA A 19 -6.96 -7.70 8.76
N GLN A 20 -7.77 -8.78 8.78
CA GLN A 20 -9.15 -8.73 9.21
C GLN A 20 -9.27 -8.49 10.72
N GLU A 21 -8.55 -9.27 11.55
CA GLU A 21 -8.60 -9.16 13.02
C GLU A 21 -8.24 -7.72 13.47
N VAL A 22 -7.17 -7.16 12.89
CA VAL A 22 -6.72 -5.82 13.25
C VAL A 22 -7.57 -4.74 12.59
N GLY A 23 -8.07 -4.98 11.38
CA GLY A 23 -9.00 -4.07 10.72
C GLY A 23 -10.31 -3.90 11.49
N GLU A 24 -10.91 -4.98 11.98
CA GLU A 24 -12.07 -4.93 12.86
C GLU A 24 -11.76 -4.19 14.18
N PHE A 25 -10.59 -4.47 14.79
CA PHE A 25 -10.14 -3.79 16.00
C PHE A 25 -10.02 -2.28 15.82
N ILE A 26 -9.42 -1.78 14.73
CA ILE A 26 -9.27 -0.33 14.50
C ILE A 26 -10.62 0.32 14.15
N ILE A 27 -11.52 -0.35 13.43
CA ILE A 27 -12.85 0.17 13.12
C ILE A 27 -13.67 0.35 14.40
N ASP A 28 -13.64 -0.62 15.30
CA ASP A 28 -14.35 -0.56 16.60
C ASP A 28 -13.74 0.54 17.51
N GLY A 29 -12.41 0.65 17.55
CA GLY A 29 -11.67 1.61 18.37
C GLY A 29 -11.74 3.06 17.86
N ARG A 30 -12.17 3.29 16.62
CA ARG A 30 -12.08 4.58 15.94
C ARG A 30 -12.69 5.76 16.70
N ARG A 31 -13.83 5.56 17.37
CA ARG A 31 -14.54 6.65 18.08
C ARG A 31 -13.74 7.23 19.25
N THR A 32 -12.74 6.51 19.74
CA THR A 32 -11.87 6.93 20.86
C THR A 32 -10.49 7.37 20.37
N ALA A 33 -10.25 7.34 19.06
CA ALA A 33 -8.96 7.69 18.48
C ALA A 33 -8.57 9.15 18.74
N HIS A 34 -7.33 9.36 19.16
CA HIS A 34 -6.74 10.68 19.36
C HIS A 34 -5.25 10.67 18.99
N VAL A 35 -4.75 11.83 18.56
CA VAL A 35 -3.34 12.01 18.20
C VAL A 35 -2.47 11.90 19.45
N THR A 36 -1.41 11.09 19.39
CA THR A 36 -0.41 10.92 20.46
C THR A 36 0.95 11.48 20.09
N ALA A 37 1.29 11.52 18.80
CA ALA A 37 2.56 12.01 18.30
C ALA A 37 2.43 12.55 16.86
N THR A 38 3.53 13.17 16.41
CA THR A 38 3.74 13.55 15.00
C THR A 38 5.11 13.03 14.55
N LYS A 39 5.25 12.66 13.25
CA LYS A 39 6.49 12.14 12.67
C LYS A 39 7.31 13.24 11.98
N SER A 40 7.24 13.29 10.66
CA SER A 40 8.05 14.19 9.83
C SER A 40 7.61 15.65 9.88
N SER A 41 6.35 15.92 10.24
CA SER A 41 5.78 17.27 10.34
C SER A 41 4.55 17.29 11.25
N GLY A 42 4.03 18.50 11.57
CA GLY A 42 2.83 18.66 12.41
C GLY A 42 1.54 18.12 11.79
N VAL A 43 1.55 17.75 10.50
CA VAL A 43 0.42 17.14 9.79
C VAL A 43 0.60 15.63 9.55
N ASP A 44 1.76 15.09 9.87
CA ASP A 44 2.08 13.67 9.84
C ASP A 44 1.85 13.09 11.25
N ILE A 45 0.65 12.57 11.47
CA ILE A 45 0.13 12.25 12.80
C ILE A 45 0.16 10.75 13.08
N VAL A 46 0.37 10.41 14.34
CA VAL A 46 0.23 9.05 14.89
C VAL A 46 -0.85 9.06 15.97
N THR A 47 -1.75 8.10 15.94
CA THR A 47 -2.75 7.93 16.98
C THR A 47 -2.36 6.78 17.94
N GLN A 48 -2.99 6.71 19.10
CA GLN A 48 -2.81 5.55 19.98
C GLN A 48 -3.28 4.24 19.32
N MET A 49 -4.14 4.34 18.29
CA MET A 49 -4.63 3.17 17.57
C MET A 49 -3.61 2.59 16.61
N ASP A 50 -2.78 3.42 15.96
CA ASP A 50 -1.66 2.96 15.13
C ASP A 50 -0.71 2.09 15.97
N LEU A 51 -0.29 2.61 17.12
CA LEU A 51 0.59 1.89 18.05
C LEU A 51 -0.05 0.61 18.62
N ALA A 52 -1.35 0.64 18.94
CA ALA A 52 -2.06 -0.51 19.47
C ALA A 52 -2.27 -1.58 18.39
N ALA A 53 -2.60 -1.18 17.17
CA ALA A 53 -2.78 -2.06 16.03
C ALA A 53 -1.47 -2.75 15.63
N GLU A 54 -0.37 -2.01 15.53
CA GLU A 54 0.93 -2.62 15.21
C GLU A 54 1.38 -3.59 16.30
N ARG A 55 1.20 -3.24 17.57
CA ARG A 55 1.52 -4.17 18.66
C ARG A 55 0.71 -5.46 18.54
N LEU A 56 -0.59 -5.38 18.26
CA LEU A 56 -1.43 -6.55 18.07
C LEU A 56 -0.96 -7.41 16.89
N LEU A 57 -0.64 -6.78 15.74
CA LEU A 57 -0.06 -7.49 14.58
C LEU A 57 1.21 -8.25 14.96
N ARG A 58 2.15 -7.59 15.64
CA ARG A 58 3.43 -8.18 16.08
C ARG A 58 3.23 -9.34 17.04
N GLU A 59 2.36 -9.18 18.06
CA GLU A 59 2.03 -10.24 19.01
C GLU A 59 1.45 -11.47 18.31
N ARG A 60 0.54 -11.27 17.36
CA ARG A 60 -0.06 -12.36 16.58
C ARG A 60 0.95 -13.05 15.65
N ILE A 61 1.83 -12.29 15.01
CA ILE A 61 2.91 -12.87 14.18
C ILE A 61 3.84 -13.70 15.04
N MET A 62 4.30 -13.22 16.20
CA MET A 62 5.14 -13.99 17.11
C MET A 62 4.49 -15.30 17.59
N GLN A 63 3.16 -15.32 17.75
CA GLN A 63 2.39 -16.52 18.12
C GLN A 63 2.28 -17.51 16.97
N LEU A 64 1.99 -17.03 15.77
CA LEU A 64 1.72 -17.88 14.60
C LEU A 64 2.98 -18.26 13.84
N ARG A 65 3.97 -17.35 13.82
CA ARG A 65 5.18 -17.41 12.99
C ARG A 65 6.43 -16.94 13.76
N PRO A 66 6.80 -17.60 14.86
CA PRO A 66 7.84 -17.10 15.79
C PRO A 66 9.26 -17.00 15.18
N GLY A 67 9.50 -17.58 14.00
CA GLY A 67 10.79 -17.50 13.29
C GLY A 67 10.85 -16.41 12.22
N ASP A 68 9.73 -15.73 11.95
CA ASP A 68 9.65 -14.73 10.88
C ASP A 68 10.10 -13.33 11.39
N GLY A 69 10.64 -12.52 10.47
CA GLY A 69 10.95 -11.10 10.73
C GLY A 69 9.72 -10.21 10.65
N VAL A 70 9.84 -9.00 11.16
CA VAL A 70 8.79 -7.95 11.08
C VAL A 70 9.43 -6.61 10.75
N LEU A 71 8.90 -5.94 9.74
CA LEU A 71 9.14 -4.54 9.38
C LEU A 71 7.80 -3.80 9.48
N GLY A 72 7.67 -2.85 10.38
CA GLY A 72 6.46 -2.06 10.57
C GLY A 72 6.73 -0.57 10.52
N GLU A 73 5.66 0.20 10.41
CA GLU A 73 5.72 1.65 10.34
C GLU A 73 6.09 2.29 11.69
N GLU A 74 5.56 1.74 12.80
CA GLU A 74 5.58 2.39 14.11
C GLU A 74 6.64 1.83 15.07
N GLY A 75 7.07 0.58 14.86
CA GLY A 75 7.96 -0.12 15.76
C GLY A 75 9.32 -0.47 15.16
N GLU A 76 10.24 -0.91 16.01
CA GLU A 76 11.56 -1.37 15.57
C GLU A 76 11.47 -2.66 14.74
N ASP A 77 12.39 -2.82 13.79
CA ASP A 77 12.48 -4.02 12.98
C ASP A 77 12.89 -5.23 13.82
N VAL A 78 12.25 -6.36 13.54
CA VAL A 78 12.62 -7.66 14.08
C VAL A 78 13.19 -8.52 12.96
N HIS A 79 14.43 -8.95 13.11
CA HIS A 79 15.05 -9.89 12.18
C HIS A 79 14.62 -11.33 12.51
N GLY A 80 14.10 -12.04 11.52
CA GLY A 80 13.74 -13.46 11.63
C GLY A 80 14.80 -14.38 11.02
N GLU A 81 14.70 -15.68 11.35
CA GLU A 81 15.60 -16.72 10.84
C GLU A 81 14.96 -17.57 9.73
N SER A 82 13.67 -17.42 9.47
CA SER A 82 12.91 -18.22 8.48
C SER A 82 13.14 -17.79 7.03
N GLY A 83 13.70 -16.59 6.81
CA GLY A 83 13.79 -15.94 5.50
C GLY A 83 12.50 -15.22 5.07
N ILE A 84 11.46 -15.21 5.91
CA ILE A 84 10.21 -14.46 5.70
C ILE A 84 10.21 -13.24 6.60
N THR A 85 9.80 -12.09 6.06
CA THR A 85 9.55 -10.86 6.81
C THR A 85 8.10 -10.39 6.56
N TRP A 86 7.40 -10.05 7.62
CA TRP A 86 6.09 -9.42 7.59
C TRP A 86 6.27 -7.91 7.50
N VAL A 87 5.72 -7.31 6.46
CA VAL A 87 5.74 -5.85 6.22
C VAL A 87 4.35 -5.32 6.56
N LEU A 88 4.28 -4.39 7.52
CA LEU A 88 3.05 -4.01 8.21
C LEU A 88 2.82 -2.50 8.16
N ASP A 89 1.63 -2.11 7.75
CA ASP A 89 1.07 -0.79 8.03
C ASP A 89 -0.19 -0.97 8.88
N PRO A 90 -0.18 -0.53 10.13
CA PRO A 90 -1.30 -0.71 11.04
C PRO A 90 -2.51 0.14 10.66
N ILE A 91 -2.30 1.36 10.11
CA ILE A 91 -3.37 2.25 9.63
C ILE A 91 -2.85 3.12 8.48
N ASP A 92 -2.76 2.54 7.27
CA ASP A 92 -2.58 3.36 6.08
C ASP A 92 -3.73 4.36 5.95
N GLY A 93 -3.40 5.65 5.88
CA GLY A 93 -4.39 6.72 5.87
C GLY A 93 -4.84 7.19 7.26
N THR A 94 -3.92 7.32 8.23
CA THR A 94 -4.16 7.76 9.63
C THR A 94 -4.97 9.06 9.71
N VAL A 95 -4.72 10.03 8.83
CA VAL A 95 -5.50 11.28 8.77
C VAL A 95 -6.97 10.99 8.45
N ASN A 96 -7.24 10.16 7.45
CA ASN A 96 -8.61 9.77 7.08
C ASN A 96 -9.29 9.02 8.22
N TYR A 97 -8.55 8.13 8.87
CA TYR A 97 -9.01 7.38 10.04
C TYR A 97 -9.47 8.33 11.15
N LEU A 98 -8.65 9.32 11.52
CA LEU A 98 -8.98 10.31 12.55
C LEU A 98 -10.20 11.17 12.18
N TYR A 99 -10.30 11.59 10.91
CA TYR A 99 -11.39 12.44 10.43
C TYR A 99 -12.71 11.71 10.13
N GLY A 100 -12.77 10.40 10.30
CA GLY A 100 -14.02 9.67 10.09
C GLY A 100 -14.28 9.28 8.62
N LEU A 101 -13.29 9.41 7.73
CA LEU A 101 -13.38 8.95 6.34
C LEU A 101 -13.13 7.44 6.24
N GLN A 102 -13.60 6.79 5.18
CA GLN A 102 -13.47 5.34 5.00
C GLN A 102 -12.21 4.93 4.21
N SER A 103 -11.48 5.88 3.63
CA SER A 103 -10.27 5.61 2.87
C SER A 103 -9.07 5.46 3.80
N PHE A 104 -9.01 4.35 4.50
CA PHE A 104 -7.90 3.87 5.31
C PHE A 104 -7.90 2.33 5.31
N GLY A 105 -6.83 1.71 5.74
CA GLY A 105 -6.79 0.25 5.84
C GLY A 105 -5.62 -0.28 6.65
N VAL A 106 -5.69 -1.55 7.04
CA VAL A 106 -4.57 -2.33 7.58
C VAL A 106 -3.91 -3.05 6.41
N SER A 107 -2.61 -2.88 6.23
CA SER A 107 -1.83 -3.53 5.19
C SER A 107 -0.87 -4.56 5.80
N VAL A 108 -0.92 -5.80 5.35
CA VAL A 108 -0.11 -6.92 5.84
C VAL A 108 0.46 -7.69 4.65
N ALA A 109 1.78 -7.75 4.51
CA ALA A 109 2.43 -8.55 3.49
C ALA A 109 3.49 -9.48 4.07
N ALA A 110 3.61 -10.69 3.52
CA ALA A 110 4.72 -11.60 3.75
C ALA A 110 5.66 -11.56 2.54
N VAL A 111 6.94 -11.23 2.77
CA VAL A 111 7.95 -11.10 1.73
C VAL A 111 9.16 -11.98 2.03
N ALA A 112 9.85 -12.45 0.98
CA ALA A 112 11.15 -13.10 1.07
C ALA A 112 12.24 -12.18 0.52
N GLY A 113 13.37 -12.07 1.23
CA GLY A 113 14.46 -11.17 0.87
C GLY A 113 14.58 -9.94 1.77
N PRO A 114 15.47 -8.99 1.43
CA PRO A 114 15.77 -7.80 2.25
C PRO A 114 14.61 -6.80 2.25
N ALA A 115 13.76 -6.83 3.27
CA ALA A 115 12.55 -6.00 3.33
C ALA A 115 12.82 -4.48 3.28
N ARG A 116 13.91 -4.00 3.90
CA ARG A 116 14.26 -2.56 3.90
C ARG A 116 14.69 -2.00 2.55
N THR A 117 15.38 -2.79 1.74
CA THR A 117 15.86 -2.35 0.41
C THR A 117 14.82 -2.55 -0.69
N ARG A 118 13.67 -3.14 -0.35
CA ARG A 118 12.59 -3.50 -1.30
C ARG A 118 13.04 -4.47 -2.40
N GLU A 119 14.17 -5.11 -2.23
CA GLU A 119 14.66 -6.20 -3.08
C GLU A 119 14.08 -7.52 -2.59
N TRP A 120 12.75 -7.60 -2.52
CA TRP A 120 12.03 -8.77 -2.03
C TRP A 120 11.13 -9.40 -3.11
N ASP A 121 10.81 -10.66 -2.90
CA ASP A 121 9.68 -11.33 -3.54
C ASP A 121 8.47 -11.26 -2.61
N ALA A 122 7.41 -10.57 -3.02
CA ALA A 122 6.15 -10.57 -2.28
C ALA A 122 5.45 -11.92 -2.46
N LEU A 123 5.19 -12.63 -1.36
CA LEU A 123 4.63 -13.98 -1.37
C LEU A 123 3.12 -13.98 -1.09
N ALA A 124 2.68 -13.15 -0.17
CA ALA A 124 1.28 -13.01 0.20
C ALA A 124 1.00 -11.58 0.69
N GLY A 125 -0.19 -11.09 0.44
CA GLY A 125 -0.62 -9.78 0.89
C GLY A 125 -2.11 -9.72 1.17
N ALA A 126 -2.50 -8.94 2.19
CA ALA A 126 -3.88 -8.62 2.49
C ALA A 126 -4.02 -7.16 2.94
N VAL A 127 -5.10 -6.53 2.53
CA VAL A 127 -5.50 -5.19 2.99
C VAL A 127 -6.95 -5.28 3.47
N TYR A 128 -7.22 -4.82 4.70
CA TYR A 128 -8.58 -4.68 5.21
C TYR A 128 -8.92 -3.20 5.30
N ASP A 129 -9.87 -2.74 4.49
CA ASP A 129 -10.15 -1.31 4.35
C ASP A 129 -11.24 -0.80 5.31
N GLY A 130 -11.34 0.51 5.45
CA GLY A 130 -12.29 1.17 6.33
C GLY A 130 -13.77 1.00 5.96
N ALA A 131 -14.07 0.37 4.82
CA ALA A 131 -15.40 -0.06 4.43
C ALA A 131 -15.70 -1.51 4.87
N GLY A 132 -14.74 -2.19 5.53
CA GLY A 132 -14.86 -3.57 5.99
C GLY A 132 -14.65 -4.61 4.89
N ARG A 133 -13.93 -4.28 3.82
CA ARG A 133 -13.63 -5.18 2.71
C ARG A 133 -12.24 -5.77 2.86
N LEU A 134 -12.11 -7.08 2.59
CA LEU A 134 -10.85 -7.80 2.61
C LEU A 134 -10.32 -8.04 1.19
N TRP A 135 -9.24 -7.36 0.86
CA TRP A 135 -8.46 -7.53 -0.35
C TRP A 135 -7.29 -8.47 -0.09
N SER A 136 -6.99 -9.39 -0.98
CA SER A 136 -5.89 -10.33 -0.74
C SER A 136 -5.33 -10.91 -2.03
N ALA A 137 -4.05 -11.30 -1.99
CA ALA A 137 -3.38 -12.04 -3.06
C ALA A 137 -2.25 -12.92 -2.52
N GLY A 138 -2.05 -14.06 -3.15
CA GLY A 138 -0.85 -14.88 -3.03
C GLY A 138 -0.11 -14.91 -4.37
N ALA A 139 1.21 -14.94 -4.34
CA ALA A 139 2.02 -14.99 -5.56
C ALA A 139 1.60 -16.16 -6.46
N GLY A 140 1.20 -15.87 -7.69
CA GLY A 140 0.69 -16.84 -8.67
C GLY A 140 -0.72 -17.40 -8.38
N GLN A 141 -1.47 -16.83 -7.41
CA GLN A 141 -2.81 -17.34 -7.04
C GLN A 141 -3.94 -16.40 -7.43
N GLY A 142 -3.61 -15.24 -8.02
CA GLY A 142 -4.59 -14.20 -8.36
C GLY A 142 -4.97 -13.33 -7.17
N ALA A 143 -5.75 -12.27 -7.43
CA ALA A 143 -6.22 -11.32 -6.44
C ALA A 143 -7.71 -11.53 -6.13
N TRP A 144 -8.11 -11.21 -4.89
CA TRP A 144 -9.43 -11.50 -4.35
C TRP A 144 -9.95 -10.32 -3.53
N LEU A 145 -11.26 -10.07 -3.63
CA LEU A 145 -12.01 -9.13 -2.81
C LEU A 145 -13.16 -9.90 -2.14
N ASP A 146 -13.17 -9.95 -0.81
CA ASP A 146 -14.20 -10.66 -0.02
C ASP A 146 -14.42 -12.12 -0.50
N GLY A 147 -13.32 -12.81 -0.87
CA GLY A 147 -13.35 -14.18 -1.38
C GLY A 147 -13.82 -14.32 -2.83
N GLN A 148 -14.12 -13.23 -3.52
CA GLN A 148 -14.41 -13.22 -4.95
C GLN A 148 -13.16 -12.84 -5.74
N ARG A 149 -12.85 -13.59 -6.80
CA ARG A 149 -11.70 -13.29 -7.64
C ARG A 149 -11.90 -11.96 -8.34
N ILE A 150 -10.87 -11.11 -8.29
CA ILE A 150 -10.86 -9.85 -9.03
C ILE A 150 -10.63 -10.15 -10.51
N GLU A 151 -11.61 -9.76 -11.33
CA GLU A 151 -11.49 -9.81 -12.79
C GLU A 151 -11.32 -8.39 -13.31
N ARG A 152 -10.18 -8.16 -13.91
CA ARG A 152 -9.85 -6.82 -14.38
C ARG A 152 -10.59 -6.48 -15.67
N ARG A 153 -11.00 -5.21 -15.79
CA ARG A 153 -11.55 -4.62 -17.02
C ARG A 153 -10.43 -4.15 -17.96
N ASP A 154 -10.77 -4.00 -19.24
CA ASP A 154 -9.90 -3.32 -20.21
C ASP A 154 -9.61 -1.88 -19.76
N ALA A 155 -8.41 -1.39 -20.07
CA ALA A 155 -8.04 -0.03 -19.73
C ALA A 155 -8.69 0.98 -20.70
N PRO A 156 -9.22 2.09 -20.17
CA PRO A 156 -9.56 3.23 -21.00
C PRO A 156 -8.29 3.90 -21.55
N PRO A 157 -8.37 4.69 -22.64
CA PRO A 157 -7.30 5.59 -23.04
C PRO A 157 -6.97 6.59 -21.90
N LEU A 158 -5.73 7.13 -21.87
CA LEU A 158 -5.29 8.05 -20.81
C LEU A 158 -6.27 9.21 -20.56
N ALA A 159 -6.80 9.82 -21.62
CA ALA A 159 -7.77 10.90 -21.52
C ALA A 159 -9.12 10.51 -20.85
N GLN A 160 -9.38 9.22 -20.66
CA GLN A 160 -10.56 8.71 -19.97
C GLN A 160 -10.23 8.00 -18.66
N THR A 161 -8.97 8.05 -18.25
CA THR A 161 -8.46 7.41 -17.03
C THR A 161 -8.91 8.17 -15.78
N LEU A 162 -9.49 7.49 -14.81
CA LEU A 162 -9.69 7.96 -13.45
C LEU A 162 -8.40 7.71 -12.67
N LEU A 163 -7.63 8.76 -12.42
CA LEU A 163 -6.28 8.69 -11.85
C LEU A 163 -6.28 8.92 -10.34
N GLY A 164 -5.76 7.98 -9.57
CA GLY A 164 -5.46 8.14 -8.15
C GLY A 164 -4.09 8.80 -7.92
N THR A 165 -3.95 9.57 -6.84
CA THR A 165 -2.67 10.13 -6.38
C THR A 165 -2.67 10.42 -4.89
N GLY A 166 -1.49 10.63 -4.32
CA GLY A 166 -1.31 11.09 -2.95
C GLY A 166 -0.31 12.22 -2.82
N PHE A 167 -0.16 12.74 -1.61
CA PHE A 167 0.74 13.85 -1.30
C PHE A 167 1.51 13.55 -0.03
N GLN A 168 2.79 13.87 -0.06
CA GLN A 168 3.68 13.84 1.09
C GLN A 168 3.29 14.88 2.16
N TYR A 169 3.94 14.82 3.31
CA TYR A 169 3.68 15.70 4.45
C TYR A 169 4.61 16.93 4.52
N VAL A 170 5.67 16.99 3.69
CA VAL A 170 6.60 18.11 3.58
C VAL A 170 6.04 19.16 2.62
N ALA A 171 5.96 20.43 3.03
CA ALA A 171 5.28 21.49 2.28
C ALA A 171 5.88 21.73 0.90
N GLU A 172 7.21 21.71 0.78
CA GLU A 172 7.94 21.92 -0.47
C GLU A 172 7.67 20.80 -1.47
N ARG A 173 7.65 19.55 -1.00
CA ARG A 173 7.31 18.37 -1.82
C ARG A 173 5.86 18.43 -2.30
N ARG A 174 4.93 18.86 -1.42
CA ARG A 174 3.52 19.05 -1.78
C ARG A 174 3.32 20.10 -2.85
N ALA A 175 4.10 21.17 -2.84
CA ALA A 175 4.04 22.21 -3.87
C ALA A 175 4.41 21.64 -5.26
N LEU A 176 5.47 20.82 -5.33
CA LEU A 176 5.85 20.13 -6.58
C LEU A 176 4.80 19.12 -7.02
N GLN A 177 4.28 18.30 -6.12
CA GLN A 177 3.21 17.35 -6.42
C GLN A 177 1.94 18.08 -6.93
N GLY A 178 1.60 19.25 -6.36
CA GLY A 178 0.52 20.09 -6.84
C GLY A 178 0.75 20.61 -8.26
N ALA A 179 2.00 20.95 -8.62
CA ALA A 179 2.35 21.36 -9.98
C ALA A 179 2.18 20.21 -10.98
N ILE A 180 2.60 18.98 -10.61
CA ILE A 180 2.39 17.77 -11.43
C ILE A 180 0.89 17.54 -11.64
N VAL A 181 0.08 17.55 -10.57
CA VAL A 181 -1.38 17.39 -10.66
C VAL A 181 -1.99 18.41 -11.60
N SER A 182 -1.58 19.68 -11.52
CA SER A 182 -2.06 20.75 -12.41
C SER A 182 -1.81 20.45 -13.90
N GLN A 183 -0.70 19.79 -14.23
CA GLN A 183 -0.36 19.40 -15.60
C GLN A 183 -1.07 18.11 -16.03
N MET A 184 -1.32 17.19 -15.11
CA MET A 184 -2.00 15.93 -15.39
C MET A 184 -3.52 16.09 -15.56
N LEU A 185 -4.15 17.03 -14.84
CA LEU A 185 -5.59 17.22 -14.81
C LEU A 185 -6.25 17.37 -16.20
N PRO A 186 -5.69 18.12 -17.16
CA PRO A 186 -6.27 18.23 -18.50
C PRO A 186 -6.04 16.99 -19.38
N GLN A 187 -5.20 16.04 -18.98
CA GLN A 187 -4.79 14.87 -19.76
C GLN A 187 -5.56 13.61 -19.39
N VAL A 188 -6.29 13.61 -18.25
CA VAL A 188 -7.03 12.46 -17.71
C VAL A 188 -8.51 12.79 -17.56
N ARG A 189 -9.36 11.80 -17.30
CA ARG A 189 -10.79 12.02 -17.05
C ARG A 189 -11.03 12.84 -15.79
N ASP A 190 -10.36 12.48 -14.71
CA ASP A 190 -10.49 13.12 -13.40
C ASP A 190 -9.38 12.57 -12.47
N ILE A 191 -9.15 13.26 -11.34
CA ILE A 191 -8.17 12.85 -10.34
C ILE A 191 -8.86 12.58 -9.01
N ARG A 192 -8.36 11.57 -8.28
CA ARG A 192 -8.76 11.27 -6.89
C ARG A 192 -7.54 11.31 -5.98
N ARG A 193 -7.67 12.01 -4.86
CA ARG A 193 -6.71 11.96 -3.75
C ARG A 193 -7.41 11.32 -2.57
N LEU A 194 -7.36 9.98 -2.47
CA LEU A 194 -8.07 9.26 -1.43
C LEU A 194 -7.28 9.20 -0.12
N GLY A 195 -5.95 9.06 -0.21
CA GLY A 195 -5.03 9.23 0.91
C GLY A 195 -4.77 7.99 1.75
N ALA A 196 -4.80 6.83 1.10
CA ALA A 196 -4.39 5.54 1.64
C ALA A 196 -3.84 4.70 0.48
N ALA A 197 -2.52 4.62 0.35
CA ALA A 197 -1.84 4.05 -0.81
C ALA A 197 -2.13 2.55 -1.01
N ALA A 198 -2.15 1.77 0.07
CA ALA A 198 -2.49 0.35 0.00
C ALA A 198 -3.93 0.13 -0.49
N VAL A 199 -4.88 0.99 -0.05
CA VAL A 199 -6.27 0.94 -0.52
C VAL A 199 -6.37 1.41 -1.97
N ASP A 200 -5.65 2.48 -2.35
CA ASP A 200 -5.64 3.00 -3.73
C ASP A 200 -5.15 1.95 -4.73
N LEU A 201 -4.09 1.21 -4.39
CA LEU A 201 -3.59 0.06 -5.19
C LEU A 201 -4.64 -1.06 -5.32
N CYS A 202 -5.36 -1.37 -4.24
CA CYS A 202 -6.48 -2.32 -4.28
C CYS A 202 -7.63 -1.84 -5.19
N LEU A 203 -7.94 -0.54 -5.16
CA LEU A 203 -8.95 0.06 -6.03
C LEU A 203 -8.54 0.00 -7.51
N VAL A 204 -7.23 0.16 -7.82
CA VAL A 204 -6.72 -0.05 -9.17
C VAL A 204 -6.82 -1.53 -9.58
N ALA A 205 -6.51 -2.45 -8.67
CA ALA A 205 -6.66 -3.89 -8.92
C ALA A 205 -8.09 -4.25 -9.38
N ALA A 206 -9.11 -3.69 -8.72
CA ALA A 206 -10.52 -3.96 -9.01
C ALA A 206 -11.12 -3.07 -10.13
N GLY A 207 -10.35 -2.12 -10.69
CA GLY A 207 -10.83 -1.20 -11.73
C GLY A 207 -11.81 -0.15 -11.19
N HIS A 208 -11.78 0.17 -9.90
CA HIS A 208 -12.48 1.31 -9.29
C HIS A 208 -11.70 2.61 -9.50
N LEU A 209 -10.38 2.52 -9.62
CA LEU A 209 -9.48 3.48 -10.24
C LEU A 209 -8.86 2.82 -11.47
N ASP A 210 -8.60 3.59 -12.52
CA ASP A 210 -7.95 3.07 -13.71
C ASP A 210 -6.43 3.03 -13.58
N ALA A 211 -5.87 4.00 -12.82
CA ALA A 211 -4.45 4.12 -12.55
C ALA A 211 -4.19 4.87 -11.24
N TYR A 212 -2.95 4.78 -10.76
CA TYR A 212 -2.47 5.47 -9.57
C TYR A 212 -1.01 5.84 -9.71
N TYR A 213 -0.58 6.97 -9.10
CA TYR A 213 0.82 7.31 -8.89
C TYR A 213 1.01 8.08 -7.59
N GLU A 214 2.12 7.84 -6.89
CA GLU A 214 2.49 8.60 -5.70
C GLU A 214 4.01 8.56 -5.47
N HIS A 215 4.56 9.68 -4.95
CA HIS A 215 5.94 9.81 -4.52
C HIS A 215 6.07 9.59 -3.01
N GLY A 216 7.21 9.04 -2.60
CA GLY A 216 7.59 8.98 -1.19
C GLY A 216 6.89 7.92 -0.38
N LEU A 217 6.39 6.88 -1.03
CA LEU A 217 5.80 5.74 -0.36
C LEU A 217 6.86 4.86 0.30
N ASN A 218 6.56 4.41 1.51
CA ASN A 218 7.40 3.47 2.23
C ASN A 218 7.10 2.01 1.85
N ALA A 219 7.91 1.10 2.35
CA ALA A 219 7.74 -0.33 2.12
C ALA A 219 6.35 -0.84 2.54
N TRP A 220 5.86 -0.40 3.69
CA TRP A 220 4.60 -0.84 4.27
C TRP A 220 3.38 -0.30 3.53
N ASP A 221 3.48 0.90 2.92
CA ASP A 221 2.42 1.49 2.09
C ASP A 221 2.13 0.66 0.84
N ILE A 222 3.15 -0.02 0.28
CA ILE A 222 3.06 -0.63 -1.04
C ILE A 222 3.13 -2.16 -1.07
N ALA A 223 3.70 -2.82 -0.05
CA ALA A 223 4.01 -4.26 -0.15
C ALA A 223 2.78 -5.13 -0.47
N ALA A 224 1.70 -5.01 0.30
CA ALA A 224 0.49 -5.79 0.06
C ALA A 224 -0.28 -5.30 -1.18
N GLY A 225 -0.49 -3.99 -1.29
CA GLY A 225 -1.23 -3.39 -2.41
C GLY A 225 -0.60 -3.66 -3.77
N THR A 226 0.73 -3.64 -3.86
CA THR A 226 1.47 -3.98 -5.09
C THR A 226 1.22 -5.42 -5.52
N LEU A 227 1.34 -6.38 -4.60
CA LEU A 227 1.08 -7.78 -4.93
C LEU A 227 -0.37 -7.98 -5.38
N ILE A 228 -1.35 -7.41 -4.67
CA ILE A 228 -2.77 -7.50 -5.02
C ILE A 228 -3.01 -6.92 -6.42
N ALA A 229 -2.43 -5.75 -6.72
CA ALA A 229 -2.55 -5.12 -8.02
C ALA A 229 -1.89 -5.97 -9.14
N GLN A 230 -0.68 -6.49 -8.90
CA GLN A 230 0.03 -7.33 -9.87
C GLN A 230 -0.69 -8.64 -10.17
N GLU A 231 -1.21 -9.32 -9.14
CA GLU A 231 -1.98 -10.56 -9.28
C GLU A 231 -3.35 -10.35 -9.97
N ALA A 232 -3.87 -9.10 -9.97
CA ALA A 232 -4.99 -8.68 -10.78
C ALA A 232 -4.61 -8.28 -12.23
N GLY A 233 -3.30 -8.34 -12.61
CA GLY A 233 -2.82 -7.99 -13.95
C GLY A 233 -2.51 -6.49 -14.13
N VAL A 234 -2.35 -5.72 -13.05
CA VAL A 234 -1.84 -4.34 -13.07
C VAL A 234 -0.32 -4.37 -13.20
N ARG A 235 0.26 -3.47 -13.98
CA ARG A 235 1.68 -3.18 -13.90
C ARG A 235 1.90 -2.15 -12.79
N VAL A 236 2.67 -2.54 -11.77
CA VAL A 236 3.15 -1.63 -10.71
C VAL A 236 4.66 -1.54 -10.83
N ALA A 237 5.18 -0.33 -11.05
CA ALA A 237 6.61 -0.11 -11.27
C ALA A 237 7.03 1.30 -10.88
N GLY A 238 8.33 1.52 -10.69
CA GLY A 238 8.94 2.83 -10.57
C GLY A 238 8.97 3.59 -11.91
N ILE A 239 9.44 4.83 -11.87
CA ILE A 239 9.47 5.70 -13.07
C ILE A 239 10.39 5.18 -14.18
N ASP A 240 11.46 4.48 -13.81
CA ASP A 240 12.38 3.81 -14.72
C ASP A 240 11.84 2.48 -15.29
N GLY A 241 10.71 2.01 -14.76
CA GLY A 241 10.06 0.75 -15.11
C GLY A 241 10.56 -0.45 -14.30
N GLY A 242 11.46 -0.25 -13.34
CA GLY A 242 11.91 -1.20 -12.34
C GLY A 242 10.91 -1.40 -11.21
N ALA A 243 11.35 -1.97 -10.07
CA ALA A 243 10.50 -2.11 -8.89
C ALA A 243 10.02 -0.73 -8.39
N PRO A 244 8.80 -0.63 -7.83
CA PRO A 244 8.33 0.61 -7.22
C PRO A 244 9.21 0.99 -6.02
N ASP A 245 9.54 2.27 -5.90
CA ASP A 245 10.46 2.79 -4.89
C ASP A 245 9.92 4.07 -4.23
N GLU A 246 10.72 4.68 -3.34
CA GLU A 246 10.38 5.95 -2.70
C GLU A 246 10.28 7.11 -3.69
N HIS A 247 11.00 7.02 -4.82
CA HIS A 247 10.97 8.09 -5.79
C HIS A 247 9.58 8.20 -6.43
N LEU A 248 9.08 7.11 -7.02
CA LEU A 248 7.73 7.10 -7.60
C LEU A 248 7.20 5.68 -7.76
N THR A 249 5.97 5.46 -7.34
CA THR A 249 5.17 4.26 -7.64
C THR A 249 4.12 4.61 -8.68
N ILE A 250 4.06 3.86 -9.79
CA ILE A 250 3.05 3.99 -10.85
C ILE A 250 2.34 2.65 -11.01
N ALA A 251 1.01 2.63 -10.85
CA ALA A 251 0.17 1.45 -11.06
C ALA A 251 -0.87 1.74 -12.15
N ALA A 252 -0.87 0.94 -13.21
CA ALA A 252 -1.83 1.07 -14.30
C ALA A 252 -1.95 -0.24 -15.10
N HIS A 253 -2.94 -0.33 -15.97
CA HIS A 253 -3.00 -1.40 -16.96
C HIS A 253 -1.77 -1.38 -17.87
N PRO A 254 -1.15 -2.53 -18.20
CA PRO A 254 0.02 -2.58 -19.05
C PRO A 254 -0.10 -1.80 -20.37
N ALA A 255 -1.32 -1.76 -20.96
CA ALA A 255 -1.57 -1.04 -22.22
C ALA A 255 -1.44 0.49 -22.12
N VAL A 256 -1.67 1.10 -20.96
CA VAL A 256 -1.61 2.56 -20.75
C VAL A 256 -0.49 2.99 -19.83
N TRP A 257 0.20 2.05 -19.20
CA TRP A 257 1.24 2.35 -18.22
C TRP A 257 2.36 3.24 -18.78
N SER A 258 2.84 2.92 -19.98
CA SER A 258 3.93 3.70 -20.61
C SER A 258 3.47 5.11 -21.00
N GLU A 259 2.25 5.27 -21.51
CA GLU A 259 1.68 6.58 -21.85
C GLU A 259 1.51 7.43 -20.56
N LEU A 260 1.01 6.84 -19.48
CA LEU A 260 0.88 7.51 -18.18
C LEU A 260 2.25 7.94 -17.63
N ARG A 261 3.25 7.03 -17.65
CA ARG A 261 4.61 7.35 -17.21
C ARG A 261 5.20 8.52 -18.00
N ASP A 262 5.08 8.52 -19.32
CA ASP A 262 5.62 9.57 -20.18
C ASP A 262 4.92 10.92 -19.94
N ALA A 263 3.61 10.93 -19.66
CA ALA A 263 2.87 12.10 -19.23
C ALA A 263 3.34 12.63 -17.87
N LEU A 264 3.57 11.74 -16.90
CA LEU A 264 4.09 12.08 -15.58
C LEU A 264 5.52 12.67 -15.67
N VAL A 265 6.41 12.06 -16.46
CA VAL A 265 7.75 12.61 -16.72
C VAL A 265 7.65 14.00 -17.36
N SER A 266 6.79 14.18 -18.35
CA SER A 266 6.56 15.49 -18.99
C SER A 266 6.00 16.54 -18.01
N ALA A 267 5.31 16.10 -16.98
CA ALA A 267 4.80 16.94 -15.89
C ALA A 267 5.84 17.20 -14.78
N GLY A 268 7.05 16.62 -14.88
CA GLY A 268 8.15 16.79 -13.94
C GLY A 268 8.14 15.80 -12.76
N ALA A 269 7.46 14.66 -12.88
CA ALA A 269 7.41 13.65 -11.83
C ALA A 269 8.72 12.87 -11.65
N ASP A 270 9.69 13.02 -12.56
CA ASP A 270 11.02 12.43 -12.50
C ASP A 270 12.03 13.26 -11.71
N HIS A 271 11.68 14.45 -11.23
CA HIS A 271 12.57 15.24 -10.39
C HIS A 271 12.80 14.55 -9.04
N PRO A 272 14.06 14.39 -8.59
CA PRO A 272 14.36 13.78 -7.31
C PRO A 272 13.81 14.66 -6.17
N PHE A 273 12.98 14.07 -5.32
CA PHE A 273 12.44 14.72 -4.12
C PHE A 273 13.48 14.81 -2.98
N ASP A 274 14.61 14.07 -3.10
CA ASP A 274 15.66 14.00 -2.08
C ASP A 274 16.54 15.26 -2.02
N ALA A 275 16.42 16.15 -3.00
CA ALA A 275 17.16 17.40 -3.06
C ALA A 275 16.45 18.57 -2.34
N LEU A 276 15.32 18.30 -1.68
CA LEU A 276 14.48 19.24 -0.94
C LEU A 276 14.37 18.78 0.53
#